data_6a836ffc42bb571260f1615b425c405d
#
_entry.id   6a836ffc42bb571260f1615b425c405d
#
_cell.length_a   1.000
_cell.length_b   1.000
_cell.length_c   1.000
_cell.angle_alpha   90.00
_cell.angle_beta   90.00
_cell.angle_gamma   90.00
#
_symmetry.space_group_name_H-M   'P 1'
#
loop_
_entity.id
_entity.type
_entity.pdbx_description
1 polymer ?
#
loop_
_entity_poly.entity_id
_entity_poly.type
_entity_poly.pdbx_seq_one_letter_code
_entity_poly.pdbx_strand_id
1 'polypeptide(L)'
;MNYTLVFIGGGLGSLLRFFISIAMSKTALQLPVATLLSNTISCLLFGGFIYVFQEKQFIPDIYKHLVLIGICGGLSTFSTFSYETFELIKQGMTLWAILNIAISCTLCTGIFFMFSK
;
A
#
# COMPACT_ATOMS: atom_id res chain seq x y z
N MET A 1 -8.69 24.08 3.53
CA MET A 1 -8.92 23.35 2.28
C MET A 1 -8.07 22.10 2.26
N ASN A 2 -8.73 20.99 2.18
CA ASN A 2 -8.10 19.68 2.37
C ASN A 2 -7.33 19.17 1.13
N TYR A 3 -7.50 19.82 -0.02
CA TYR A 3 -6.80 19.47 -1.27
C TYR A 3 -5.27 19.54 -1.14
N THR A 4 -4.77 20.55 -0.46
CA THR A 4 -3.33 20.73 -0.21
C THR A 4 -2.77 19.59 0.64
N LEU A 5 -3.51 19.15 1.66
CA LEU A 5 -3.13 18.03 2.52
C LEU A 5 -3.08 16.72 1.74
N VAL A 6 -4.09 16.48 0.88
CA VAL A 6 -4.12 15.30 0.01
C VAL A 6 -2.96 15.34 -0.98
N PHE A 7 -2.68 16.49 -1.58
CA PHE A 7 -1.57 16.67 -2.52
C PHE A 7 -0.21 16.41 -1.87
N ILE A 8 0.04 17.02 -0.71
CA ILE A 8 1.30 16.83 0.04
C ILE A 8 1.42 15.37 0.50
N GLY A 9 0.37 14.82 1.09
CA GLY A 9 0.35 13.43 1.54
C GLY A 9 0.55 12.45 0.38
N GLY A 10 -0.15 12.65 -0.72
CA GLY A 10 -0.02 11.84 -1.93
C GLY A 10 1.38 11.88 -2.52
N GLY A 11 1.99 13.05 -2.59
CA GLY A 11 3.38 13.23 -3.00
C GLY A 11 4.36 12.49 -2.09
N LEU A 12 4.21 12.64 -0.77
CA LEU A 12 5.04 11.92 0.21
C LEU A 12 4.86 10.40 0.10
N GLY A 13 3.62 9.93 0.00
CA GLY A 13 3.33 8.49 -0.17
C GLY A 13 3.95 7.93 -1.45
N SER A 14 3.84 8.65 -2.56
CA SER A 14 4.44 8.25 -3.84
C SER A 14 5.97 8.25 -3.79
N LEU A 15 6.58 9.21 -3.11
CA LEU A 15 8.04 9.24 -2.88
C LEU A 15 8.50 8.06 -2.03
N LEU A 16 7.78 7.74 -0.94
CA LEU A 16 8.08 6.57 -0.12
C LEU A 16 8.03 5.28 -0.94
N ARG A 17 7.00 5.11 -1.75
CA ARG A 17 6.87 3.97 -2.66
C ARG A 17 8.04 3.91 -3.65
N PHE A 18 8.44 5.03 -4.20
CA PHE A 18 9.60 5.11 -5.11
C PHE A 18 10.90 4.70 -4.40
N PHE A 19 11.14 5.16 -3.18
CA PHE A 19 12.31 4.74 -2.39
C PHE A 19 12.30 3.25 -2.07
N ILE A 20 11.17 2.67 -1.73
CA ILE A 20 11.03 1.23 -1.53
C ILE A 20 11.39 0.49 -2.83
N SER A 21 10.89 0.96 -3.96
CA SER A 21 11.19 0.39 -5.27
C SER A 21 12.69 0.42 -5.58
N ILE A 22 13.37 1.53 -5.32
CA ILE A 22 14.83 1.64 -5.51
C ILE A 22 15.57 0.68 -4.56
N ALA A 23 15.19 0.64 -3.29
CA ALA A 23 15.83 -0.22 -2.30
C ALA A 23 15.70 -1.70 -2.66
N MET A 24 14.54 -2.10 -3.20
CA MET A 24 14.26 -3.49 -3.60
C MET A 24 14.80 -3.84 -5.00
N SER A 25 15.12 -2.86 -5.84
CA SER A 25 15.70 -3.10 -7.18
C SER A 25 17.05 -3.81 -7.15
N LYS A 26 17.77 -3.73 -6.04
CA LYS A 26 19.05 -4.39 -5.82
C LYS A 26 18.89 -5.88 -5.47
N THR A 27 17.70 -6.35 -5.22
CA THR A 27 17.44 -7.77 -4.99
C THR A 27 17.30 -8.47 -6.33
N ALA A 28 17.94 -9.65 -6.46
CA ALA A 28 17.90 -10.44 -7.69
C ALA A 28 16.53 -11.09 -7.96
N LEU A 29 15.53 -10.81 -7.16
CA LEU A 29 14.18 -11.36 -7.29
C LEU A 29 13.40 -10.60 -8.37
N GLN A 30 13.06 -11.30 -9.43
CA GLN A 30 12.17 -10.79 -10.51
C GLN A 30 10.68 -10.79 -10.09
N LEU A 31 10.42 -10.82 -8.79
CA LEU A 31 9.07 -10.87 -8.22
C LEU A 31 8.66 -9.47 -7.74
N PRO A 32 7.35 -9.17 -7.71
CA PRO A 32 6.83 -7.86 -7.34
C PRO A 32 6.87 -7.58 -5.82
N VAL A 33 8.05 -7.76 -5.21
CA VAL A 33 8.25 -7.63 -3.76
C VAL A 33 8.13 -6.17 -3.30
N ALA A 34 8.62 -5.22 -4.09
CA ALA A 34 8.55 -3.80 -3.76
C ALA A 34 7.10 -3.32 -3.66
N THR A 35 6.25 -3.72 -4.59
CA THR A 35 4.82 -3.37 -4.61
C THR A 35 4.08 -4.04 -3.45
N LEU A 36 4.36 -5.31 -3.19
CA LEU A 36 3.79 -6.03 -2.03
C LEU A 36 4.18 -5.32 -0.72
N LEU A 37 5.44 -4.94 -0.56
CA LEU A 37 5.93 -4.25 0.62
C LEU A 37 5.28 -2.87 0.79
N SER A 38 5.18 -2.09 -0.29
CA SER A 38 4.53 -0.77 -0.27
C SER A 38 3.07 -0.86 0.12
N ASN A 39 2.33 -1.79 -0.46
CA ASN A 39 0.92 -2.02 -0.16
C ASN A 39 0.75 -2.52 1.29
N THR A 40 1.62 -3.41 1.76
CA THR A 40 1.62 -3.92 3.14
C THR A 40 1.86 -2.80 4.15
N ILE A 41 2.88 -1.97 3.94
CA ILE A 41 3.18 -0.82 4.82
C ILE A 41 2.01 0.16 4.82
N SER A 42 1.42 0.43 3.67
CA SER A 42 0.24 1.30 3.57
C SER A 42 -0.94 0.75 4.39
N CYS A 43 -1.21 -0.55 4.31
CA CYS A 43 -2.28 -1.19 5.09
C CYS A 43 -1.99 -1.16 6.60
N LEU A 44 -0.74 -1.35 7.01
CA LEU A 44 -0.32 -1.23 8.42
C LEU A 44 -0.52 0.19 8.95
N LEU A 45 -0.11 1.20 8.18
CA LEU A 45 -0.32 2.60 8.54
C LEU A 45 -1.81 2.94 8.64
N PHE A 46 -2.58 2.53 7.64
CA PHE A 46 -4.02 2.78 7.60
C PHE A 46 -4.74 2.10 8.77
N GLY A 47 -4.51 0.81 8.96
CA GLY A 47 -5.13 0.01 10.02
C GLY A 47 -4.72 0.50 11.41
N GLY A 48 -3.43 0.79 11.63
CA GLY A 48 -2.93 1.35 12.89
C GLY A 48 -3.53 2.72 13.21
N PHE A 49 -3.71 3.55 12.17
CA PHE A 49 -4.34 4.85 12.32
C PHE A 49 -5.80 4.75 12.73
N ILE A 50 -6.57 3.90 12.04
CA ILE A 50 -7.97 3.62 12.40
C ILE A 50 -8.05 3.07 13.83
N TYR A 51 -7.19 2.14 14.20
CA TYR A 51 -7.15 1.56 15.54
C TYR A 51 -6.98 2.62 16.65
N VAL A 52 -6.03 3.55 16.47
CA VAL A 52 -5.77 4.62 17.45
C VAL A 52 -6.97 5.55 17.62
N PHE A 53 -7.69 5.84 16.53
CA PHE A 53 -8.83 6.76 16.56
C PHE A 53 -10.17 6.08 16.78
N GLN A 54 -10.23 4.76 16.82
CA GLN A 54 -11.47 3.99 16.91
C GLN A 54 -12.27 4.30 18.20
N GLU A 55 -11.58 4.48 19.31
CA GLU A 55 -12.21 4.84 20.60
C GLU A 55 -12.70 6.28 20.66
N LYS A 56 -12.07 7.17 19.89
CA LYS A 56 -12.39 8.60 19.87
C LYS A 56 -13.60 8.93 19.00
N GLN A 57 -14.10 7.96 18.22
CA GLN A 57 -15.21 8.09 17.25
C GLN A 57 -15.09 9.29 16.30
N PHE A 58 -13.89 9.90 16.24
CA PHE A 58 -13.64 11.09 15.43
C PHE A 58 -12.17 11.12 15.00
N ILE A 59 -11.95 11.17 13.71
CA ILE A 59 -10.62 11.41 13.12
C ILE A 59 -10.59 12.86 12.65
N PRO A 60 -9.69 13.71 13.18
CA PRO A 60 -9.55 15.07 12.69
C PRO A 60 -9.26 15.10 11.19
N ASP A 61 -9.89 16.03 10.48
CA ASP A 61 -9.81 16.13 9.01
C ASP A 61 -8.36 16.22 8.49
N ILE A 62 -7.48 16.88 9.23
CA ILE A 62 -6.06 17.00 8.85
C ILE A 62 -5.40 15.62 8.72
N TYR A 63 -5.65 14.72 9.67
CA TYR A 63 -5.07 13.37 9.63
C TYR A 63 -5.74 12.50 8.57
N LYS A 64 -7.05 12.62 8.42
CA LYS A 64 -7.80 11.89 7.39
C LYS A 64 -7.27 12.22 5.99
N HIS A 65 -7.11 13.51 5.68
CA HIS A 65 -6.71 13.94 4.34
C HIS A 65 -5.21 13.77 4.10
N LEU A 66 -4.36 14.10 5.08
CA LEU A 66 -2.92 13.99 4.91
C LEU A 66 -2.45 12.54 4.94
N VAL A 67 -2.90 11.76 5.94
CA VAL A 67 -2.38 10.40 6.19
C VAL A 67 -3.17 9.36 5.42
N LEU A 68 -4.49 9.23 5.70
CA LEU A 68 -5.26 8.12 5.13
C LEU A 68 -5.45 8.28 3.62
N ILE A 69 -5.93 9.43 3.16
CA ILE A 69 -6.17 9.66 1.73
C ILE A 69 -4.85 9.95 1.01
N GLY A 70 -4.01 10.83 1.57
CA GLY A 70 -2.76 11.26 0.95
C GLY A 70 -1.67 10.19 1.02
N ILE A 71 -1.05 10.01 2.18
CA ILE A 71 0.14 9.15 2.33
C ILE A 71 -0.20 7.70 1.99
N CYS A 72 -1.21 7.12 2.61
CA CYS A 72 -1.58 5.72 2.33
C CYS A 72 -2.04 5.53 0.88
N GLY A 73 -2.82 6.47 0.34
CA GLY A 73 -3.26 6.43 -1.05
C GLY A 73 -2.13 6.55 -2.07
N GLY A 74 -1.10 7.38 -1.78
CA GLY A 74 0.08 7.51 -2.64
C GLY A 74 1.09 6.37 -2.49
N LEU A 75 1.20 5.79 -1.31
CA LEU A 75 2.12 4.69 -1.01
C LEU A 75 1.62 3.35 -1.60
N SER A 76 0.33 3.05 -1.48
CA SER A 76 -0.28 1.87 -2.08
C SER A 76 -0.52 2.06 -3.58
N THR A 77 -0.56 0.97 -4.34
CA THR A 77 -0.81 1.03 -5.77
C THR A 77 -1.46 -0.24 -6.28
N PHE A 78 -2.63 -0.08 -6.87
CA PHE A 78 -3.32 -1.16 -7.57
C PHE A 78 -2.88 -1.29 -9.03
N SER A 79 -2.59 -0.18 -9.69
CA SER A 79 -2.18 -0.16 -11.10
C SER A 79 -0.84 -0.88 -11.32
N THR A 80 0.16 -0.60 -10.50
CA THR A 80 1.45 -1.28 -10.56
C THR A 80 1.31 -2.77 -10.23
N PHE A 81 0.54 -3.11 -9.21
CA PHE A 81 0.22 -4.50 -8.85
C PHE A 81 -0.42 -5.26 -10.02
N SER A 82 -1.39 -4.65 -10.68
CA SER A 82 -2.07 -5.26 -11.83
C SER A 82 -1.14 -5.44 -13.03
N TYR A 83 -0.29 -4.44 -13.30
CA TYR A 83 0.70 -4.50 -14.38
C TYR A 83 1.75 -5.58 -14.13
N GLU A 84 2.29 -5.67 -12.93
CA GLU A 84 3.27 -6.69 -12.55
C GLU A 84 2.66 -8.11 -12.63
N THR A 85 1.42 -8.28 -12.21
CA THR A 85 0.69 -9.54 -12.35
C THR A 85 0.50 -9.92 -13.82
N PHE A 86 0.15 -8.96 -14.66
CA PHE A 86 0.06 -9.15 -16.12
C PHE A 86 1.41 -9.58 -16.71
N GLU A 87 2.51 -8.92 -16.33
CA GLU A 87 3.85 -9.26 -16.82
C GLU A 87 4.27 -10.68 -16.41
N LEU A 88 3.94 -11.12 -15.18
CA LEU A 88 4.19 -12.50 -14.74
C LEU A 88 3.45 -13.51 -15.61
N ILE A 89 2.20 -13.26 -15.93
CA ILE A 89 1.41 -14.14 -16.82
C ILE A 89 2.02 -14.16 -18.21
N LYS A 90 2.40 -13.02 -18.76
CA LYS A 90 3.01 -12.88 -20.08
C LYS A 90 4.34 -13.62 -20.19
N GLN A 91 5.12 -13.67 -19.12
CA GLN A 91 6.38 -14.41 -19.04
C GLN A 91 6.20 -15.93 -18.81
N GLY A 92 4.95 -16.42 -18.74
CA GLY A 92 4.64 -17.82 -18.45
C GLY A 92 4.73 -18.20 -16.97
N MET A 93 4.91 -17.21 -16.08
CA MET A 93 5.02 -17.40 -14.63
C MET A 93 3.64 -17.30 -13.96
N THR A 94 2.66 -18.06 -14.47
CA THR A 94 1.25 -17.99 -14.04
C THR A 94 1.08 -18.34 -12.56
N LEU A 95 1.83 -19.32 -12.04
CA LEU A 95 1.78 -19.66 -10.61
C LEU A 95 2.18 -18.46 -9.72
N TRP A 96 3.24 -17.75 -10.09
CA TRP A 96 3.69 -16.56 -9.37
C TRP A 96 2.69 -15.40 -9.47
N ALA A 97 2.00 -15.28 -10.60
CA ALA A 97 0.90 -14.31 -10.75
C ALA A 97 -0.26 -14.62 -9.80
N ILE A 98 -0.68 -15.87 -9.71
CA ILE A 98 -1.74 -16.33 -8.79
C ILE A 98 -1.30 -16.10 -7.33
N LEU A 99 -0.07 -16.46 -6.99
CA LEU A 99 0.47 -16.24 -5.65
C LEU A 99 0.56 -14.74 -5.31
N ASN A 100 0.95 -13.90 -6.25
CA ASN A 100 0.98 -12.46 -6.06
C ASN A 100 -0.40 -11.90 -5.69
N ILE A 101 -1.43 -12.32 -6.42
CA ILE A 101 -2.83 -11.92 -6.12
C ILE A 101 -3.25 -12.44 -4.75
N ALA A 102 -3.08 -13.75 -4.51
CA ALA A 102 -3.52 -14.38 -3.28
C ALA A 102 -2.82 -13.80 -2.05
N ILE A 103 -1.49 -13.69 -2.08
CA ILE A 103 -0.71 -13.16 -0.96
C ILE A 103 -1.02 -11.68 -0.73
N SER A 104 -1.07 -10.87 -1.78
CA SER A 104 -1.35 -9.44 -1.64
C SER A 104 -2.73 -9.18 -1.05
N CYS A 105 -3.76 -9.85 -1.56
CA CYS A 105 -5.12 -9.68 -1.07
C CYS A 105 -5.31 -10.20 0.36
N THR A 106 -4.80 -11.40 0.66
CA THR A 106 -4.95 -12.00 2.00
C THR A 106 -4.15 -11.26 3.05
N LEU A 107 -2.91 -10.88 2.73
CA LEU A 107 -2.04 -10.16 3.66
C LEU A 107 -2.59 -8.76 3.96
N CYS A 108 -2.90 -7.99 2.93
CA CYS A 108 -3.40 -6.62 3.11
C CYS A 108 -4.77 -6.59 3.82
N THR A 109 -5.69 -7.49 3.44
CA THR A 109 -6.98 -7.61 4.12
C THR A 109 -6.82 -8.13 5.55
N GLY A 110 -5.95 -9.13 5.75
CA GLY A 110 -5.66 -9.71 7.06
C GLY A 110 -5.10 -8.70 8.07
N ILE A 111 -4.32 -7.74 7.62
CA ILE A 111 -3.81 -6.66 8.47
C ILE A 111 -4.95 -5.88 9.13
N PHE A 112 -6.03 -5.59 8.41
CA PHE A 112 -7.17 -4.87 8.99
C PHE A 112 -7.88 -5.70 10.07
N PHE A 113 -7.92 -7.02 9.94
CA PHE A 113 -8.45 -7.88 11.00
C PHE A 113 -7.59 -7.86 12.26
N MET A 114 -6.26 -7.69 12.13
CA MET A 114 -5.38 -7.53 13.30
C MET A 114 -5.71 -6.26 14.11
N PHE A 115 -6.19 -5.21 13.45
CA PHE A 115 -6.57 -3.95 14.08
C PHE A 115 -8.06 -3.87 14.41
N SER A 116 -8.86 -4.88 14.05
CA SER A 116 -10.28 -4.92 14.41
C SER A 116 -10.46 -5.27 15.88
N LYS A 117 -11.40 -4.57 16.53
CA LYS A 117 -11.80 -4.87 17.91
C LYS A 117 -13.13 -5.59 17.94
#